data_6890183a062bfdc14f1c8de797ea5924
#
_entry.id   6890183a062bfdc14f1c8de797ea5924
#
_cell.length_a   1.000
_cell.length_b   1.000
_cell.length_c   1.000
_cell.angle_alpha   90.00
_cell.angle_beta   90.00
_cell.angle_gamma   90.00
#
_symmetry.space_group_name_H-M   'P 1'
#
loop_
_entity.id
_entity.type
_entity.pdbx_description
1 polymer ?
#
loop_
_entity_poly.entity_id
_entity_poly.type
_entity_poly.pdbx_seq_one_letter_code
_entity_poly.pdbx_strand_id
1 'polypeptide(L)'
;MGETIIIAVVNMLTPLTLLGLGLVIWKTRPPYRDLFGYKSKQSLKSPEAWEIAQAVFGRCCTLTYAVLSPLTLIASLLPLFVKFDELGVSILLMAVNFVNVIAFAFVFGITESTVKKHTEGSDEPR
;
A
#
# COMPACT_ATOMS: atom_id res chain seq x y z
N MET A 1 -22.68 -13.54 -13.61
CA MET A 1 -21.28 -13.97 -13.81
C MET A 1 -20.40 -12.87 -14.36
N GLY A 2 -20.77 -12.24 -15.46
CA GLY A 2 -19.99 -11.14 -16.03
C GLY A 2 -19.80 -9.98 -15.07
N GLU A 3 -20.83 -9.66 -14.32
CA GLU A 3 -20.75 -8.59 -13.32
C GLU A 3 -19.72 -8.87 -12.23
N THR A 4 -19.66 -10.11 -11.77
CA THR A 4 -18.69 -10.51 -10.73
C THR A 4 -17.27 -10.37 -11.25
N ILE A 5 -17.02 -10.75 -12.49
CA ILE A 5 -15.70 -10.63 -13.11
C ILE A 5 -15.31 -9.16 -13.23
N ILE A 6 -16.22 -8.30 -13.69
CA ILE A 6 -15.98 -6.86 -13.82
C ILE A 6 -15.67 -6.25 -12.46
N ILE A 7 -16.45 -6.60 -11.45
CA ILE A 7 -16.24 -6.09 -10.08
C ILE A 7 -14.90 -6.57 -9.54
N ALA A 8 -14.53 -7.82 -9.78
CA ALA A 8 -13.24 -8.35 -9.35
C ALA A 8 -12.09 -7.59 -10.00
N VAL A 9 -12.20 -7.30 -11.30
CA VAL A 9 -11.19 -6.51 -12.01
C VAL A 9 -11.07 -5.11 -11.41
N VAL A 10 -12.20 -4.45 -11.16
CA VAL A 10 -12.20 -3.11 -10.56
C VAL A 10 -11.57 -3.16 -9.17
N ASN A 11 -11.90 -4.17 -8.36
CA ASN A 11 -11.32 -4.32 -7.03
C ASN A 11 -9.82 -4.54 -7.06
N MET A 12 -9.29 -5.15 -8.11
CA MET A 12 -7.85 -5.37 -8.24
C MET A 12 -7.08 -4.08 -8.53
N LEU A 13 -7.75 -3.03 -8.99
CA LEU A 13 -7.09 -1.77 -9.30
C LEU A 13 -6.40 -1.18 -8.08
N THR A 14 -7.01 -1.26 -6.90
CA THR A 14 -6.43 -0.70 -5.68
C THR A 14 -5.11 -1.39 -5.29
N PRO A 15 -5.09 -2.71 -5.05
CA PRO A 15 -3.84 -3.35 -4.66
C PRO A 15 -2.78 -3.34 -5.77
N LEU A 16 -3.19 -3.45 -7.03
CA LEU A 16 -2.23 -3.43 -8.13
C LEU A 16 -1.61 -2.04 -8.32
N THR A 17 -2.41 -0.99 -8.16
CA THR A 17 -1.90 0.38 -8.22
C THR A 17 -0.89 0.62 -7.10
N LEU A 18 -1.21 0.20 -5.87
CA LEU A 18 -0.33 0.37 -4.74
C LEU A 18 0.93 -0.49 -4.86
N LEU A 19 0.80 -1.69 -5.41
CA LEU A 19 1.95 -2.54 -5.70
C LEU A 19 2.88 -1.87 -6.72
N GLY A 20 2.30 -1.34 -7.79
CA GLY A 20 3.06 -0.63 -8.82
C GLY A 20 3.74 0.61 -8.27
N LEU A 21 3.03 1.38 -7.45
CA LEU A 21 3.59 2.57 -6.80
C LEU A 21 4.78 2.19 -5.92
N GLY A 22 4.62 1.15 -5.11
CA GLY A 22 5.69 0.67 -4.25
C GLY A 22 6.91 0.22 -5.03
N LEU A 23 6.70 -0.53 -6.12
CA LEU A 23 7.78 -0.99 -6.96
C LEU A 23 8.53 0.18 -7.61
N VAL A 24 7.80 1.15 -8.12
CA VAL A 24 8.41 2.32 -8.77
C VAL A 24 9.24 3.12 -7.76
N ILE A 25 8.68 3.37 -6.59
CA ILE A 25 9.39 4.12 -5.54
C ILE A 25 10.62 3.35 -5.08
N TRP A 26 10.50 2.05 -4.88
CA TRP A 26 11.59 1.21 -4.41
C TRP A 26 12.74 1.18 -5.41
N LYS A 27 12.42 1.08 -6.70
CA LYS A 27 13.44 0.94 -7.74
C LYS A 27 14.03 2.27 -8.21
N THR A 28 13.20 3.32 -8.32
CA THR A 28 13.67 4.60 -8.84
C THR A 28 14.23 5.52 -7.77
N ARG A 29 13.78 5.37 -6.53
CA ARG A 29 14.19 6.21 -5.41
C ARG A 29 14.17 7.69 -5.78
N PRO A 30 12.98 8.33 -5.75
CA PRO A 30 12.85 9.71 -6.20
C PRO A 30 13.84 10.65 -5.50
N PRO A 31 14.35 11.68 -6.21
CA PRO A 31 15.24 12.67 -5.61
C PRO A 31 14.57 13.42 -4.47
N TYR A 32 15.39 13.96 -3.57
CA TYR A 32 14.90 14.67 -2.40
C TYR A 32 13.92 15.79 -2.80
N ARG A 33 12.75 15.79 -2.16
CA ARG A 33 11.67 16.75 -2.39
C ARG A 33 11.09 16.72 -3.81
N ASP A 34 11.21 15.58 -4.47
CA ASP A 34 10.57 15.41 -5.77
C ASP A 34 9.05 15.45 -5.60
N LEU A 35 8.34 15.73 -6.69
CA LEU A 35 6.87 15.69 -6.70
C LEU A 35 6.34 14.28 -6.51
N PHE A 36 7.10 13.29 -6.93
CA PHE A 36 6.75 11.88 -6.83
C PHE A 36 7.45 11.25 -5.63
N GLY A 37 6.71 10.39 -4.91
CA GLY A 37 7.27 9.62 -3.83
C GLY A 37 6.54 9.85 -2.51
N TYR A 38 6.95 9.09 -1.51
CA TYR A 38 6.39 9.20 -0.16
C TYR A 38 6.82 10.52 0.48
N LYS A 39 5.85 11.25 1.01
CA LYS A 39 6.11 12.55 1.62
C LYS A 39 5.49 12.63 3.00
N SER A 40 6.28 13.07 3.96
CA SER A 40 5.82 13.34 5.31
C SER A 40 6.75 14.35 5.95
N LYS A 41 6.35 14.89 7.09
CA LYS A 41 7.21 15.81 7.83
C LYS A 41 8.56 15.19 8.16
N GLN A 42 8.54 13.92 8.56
CA GLN A 42 9.77 13.21 8.92
C GLN A 42 10.67 12.99 7.69
N SER A 43 10.07 12.58 6.55
CA SER A 43 10.84 12.32 5.34
C SER A 43 11.43 13.59 4.74
N LEU A 44 10.81 14.75 4.98
CA LEU A 44 11.27 16.02 4.43
C LEU A 44 12.31 16.71 5.30
N LYS A 45 12.66 16.16 6.47
CA LYS A 45 13.63 16.78 7.38
C LYS A 45 15.04 16.86 6.80
N SER A 46 15.44 15.89 6.02
CA SER A 46 16.78 15.86 5.43
C SER A 46 16.78 14.97 4.20
N PRO A 47 17.78 15.10 3.31
CA PRO A 47 17.91 14.17 2.18
C PRO A 47 18.06 12.72 2.62
N GLU A 48 18.75 12.49 3.74
CA GLU A 48 18.91 11.14 4.30
C GLU A 48 17.58 10.56 4.76
N ALA A 49 16.79 11.36 5.49
CA ALA A 49 15.46 10.93 5.94
C ALA A 49 14.55 10.62 4.75
N TRP A 50 14.61 11.43 3.70
CA TRP A 50 13.84 11.22 2.49
C TRP A 50 14.21 9.89 1.83
N GLU A 51 15.51 9.63 1.70
CA GLU A 51 15.98 8.40 1.07
C GLU A 51 15.54 7.16 1.85
N ILE A 52 15.67 7.21 3.17
CA ILE A 52 15.20 6.12 4.03
C ILE A 52 13.70 5.91 3.86
N ALA A 53 12.94 7.00 3.85
CA ALA A 53 11.48 6.94 3.70
C ALA A 53 11.08 6.28 2.38
N GLN A 54 11.72 6.67 1.27
CA GLN A 54 11.39 6.09 -0.03
C GLN A 54 11.73 4.60 -0.07
N ALA A 55 12.89 4.23 0.44
CA ALA A 55 13.31 2.83 0.46
C ALA A 55 12.37 1.97 1.30
N VAL A 56 12.05 2.41 2.52
CA VAL A 56 11.18 1.65 3.43
C VAL A 56 9.76 1.59 2.89
N PHE A 57 9.22 2.72 2.46
CA PHE A 57 7.85 2.77 1.94
C PHE A 57 7.71 1.89 0.70
N GLY A 58 8.62 2.02 -0.25
CA GLY A 58 8.58 1.24 -1.48
C GLY A 58 8.67 -0.25 -1.21
N ARG A 59 9.59 -0.65 -0.36
CA ARG A 59 9.77 -2.05 0.01
C ARG A 59 8.54 -2.60 0.73
N CYS A 60 8.06 -1.90 1.76
CA CYS A 60 6.91 -2.35 2.54
C CYS A 60 5.66 -2.42 1.68
N CYS A 61 5.43 -1.41 0.86
CA CYS A 61 4.28 -1.37 -0.04
C CYS A 61 4.33 -2.54 -1.04
N THR A 62 5.49 -2.77 -1.64
CA THR A 62 5.67 -3.84 -2.60
C THR A 62 5.39 -5.20 -1.97
N LEU A 63 6.01 -5.48 -0.81
CA LEU A 63 5.84 -6.77 -0.14
C LEU A 63 4.40 -6.96 0.33
N THR A 64 3.80 -5.93 0.91
CA THR A 64 2.42 -6.00 1.39
C THR A 64 1.46 -6.32 0.26
N TYR A 65 1.55 -5.61 -0.84
CA TYR A 65 0.60 -5.79 -1.94
C TYR A 65 0.97 -6.94 -2.87
N ALA A 66 2.20 -7.45 -2.80
CA ALA A 66 2.54 -8.70 -3.46
C ALA A 66 1.79 -9.87 -2.81
N VAL A 67 1.50 -9.77 -1.51
CA VAL A 67 0.71 -10.78 -0.79
C VAL A 67 -0.78 -10.48 -0.93
N LEU A 68 -1.19 -9.21 -0.75
CA LEU A 68 -2.59 -8.84 -0.75
C LEU A 68 -3.25 -8.91 -2.12
N SER A 69 -2.50 -8.70 -3.20
CA SER A 69 -3.09 -8.73 -4.54
C SER A 69 -3.69 -10.10 -4.87
N PRO A 70 -2.97 -11.24 -4.73
CA PRO A 70 -3.60 -12.53 -4.98
C PRO A 70 -4.73 -12.82 -3.99
N LEU A 71 -4.61 -12.42 -2.73
CA LEU A 71 -5.67 -12.63 -1.75
C LEU A 71 -6.92 -11.82 -2.11
N THR A 72 -6.75 -10.60 -2.58
CA THR A 72 -7.85 -9.75 -3.04
C THR A 72 -8.54 -10.40 -4.25
N LEU A 73 -7.76 -10.92 -5.19
CA LEU A 73 -8.30 -11.58 -6.36
C LEU A 73 -9.15 -12.80 -5.98
N ILE A 74 -8.62 -13.65 -5.11
CA ILE A 74 -9.33 -14.84 -4.65
C ILE A 74 -10.62 -14.43 -3.95
N ALA A 75 -10.56 -13.47 -3.04
CA ALA A 75 -11.74 -13.01 -2.31
C ALA A 75 -12.78 -12.41 -3.24
N SER A 76 -12.35 -11.63 -4.24
CA SER A 76 -13.25 -10.99 -5.18
C SER A 76 -13.93 -12.00 -6.12
N LEU A 77 -13.30 -13.15 -6.35
CA LEU A 77 -13.87 -14.19 -7.19
C LEU A 77 -14.71 -15.21 -6.41
N LEU A 78 -14.74 -15.13 -5.09
CA LEU A 78 -15.55 -16.04 -4.27
C LEU A 78 -16.99 -16.16 -4.71
N PRO A 79 -17.70 -15.07 -5.11
CA PRO A 79 -19.09 -15.20 -5.55
C PRO A 79 -19.30 -16.10 -6.77
N LEU A 80 -18.24 -16.43 -7.51
CA LEU A 80 -18.32 -17.40 -8.62
C LEU A 80 -18.42 -18.84 -8.13
N PHE A 81 -17.90 -19.11 -6.93
CA PHE A 81 -17.81 -20.46 -6.37
C PHE A 81 -18.82 -20.70 -5.26
N VAL A 82 -19.18 -19.65 -4.52
CA VAL A 82 -20.10 -19.71 -3.40
C VAL A 82 -21.25 -18.75 -3.70
N LYS A 83 -22.47 -19.18 -3.42
CA LYS A 83 -23.64 -18.32 -3.65
C LYS A 83 -23.71 -17.21 -2.61
N PHE A 84 -23.67 -15.98 -3.09
CA PHE A 84 -23.90 -14.79 -2.28
C PHE A 84 -25.09 -14.04 -2.86
N ASP A 85 -25.90 -13.42 -2.00
CA ASP A 85 -26.90 -12.49 -2.48
C ASP A 85 -26.21 -11.14 -2.77
N GLU A 86 -26.96 -10.17 -3.31
CA GLU A 86 -26.41 -8.87 -3.66
C GLU A 86 -25.79 -8.18 -2.46
N LEU A 87 -26.44 -8.25 -1.31
CA LEU A 87 -25.93 -7.65 -0.09
C LEU A 87 -24.65 -8.34 0.36
N GLY A 88 -24.59 -9.66 0.28
CA GLY A 88 -23.40 -10.42 0.63
C GLY A 88 -22.20 -10.07 -0.24
N VAL A 89 -22.42 -9.94 -1.55
CA VAL A 89 -21.36 -9.52 -2.48
C VAL A 89 -20.86 -8.13 -2.13
N SER A 90 -21.78 -7.20 -1.90
CA SER A 90 -21.40 -5.82 -1.53
C SER A 90 -20.59 -5.78 -0.24
N ILE A 91 -21.00 -6.52 0.77
CA ILE A 91 -20.28 -6.58 2.06
C ILE A 91 -18.89 -7.18 1.84
N LEU A 92 -18.78 -8.25 1.07
CA LEU A 92 -17.50 -8.88 0.78
C LEU A 92 -16.54 -7.90 0.12
N LEU A 93 -17.01 -7.18 -0.91
CA LEU A 93 -16.18 -6.25 -1.65
C LEU A 93 -15.75 -5.06 -0.78
N MET A 94 -16.65 -4.55 0.04
CA MET A 94 -16.32 -3.47 0.98
C MET A 94 -15.30 -3.93 2.01
N ALA A 95 -15.45 -5.16 2.52
CA ALA A 95 -14.52 -5.71 3.50
C ALA A 95 -13.12 -5.87 2.89
N VAL A 96 -13.04 -6.36 1.66
CA VAL A 96 -11.78 -6.52 0.95
C VAL A 96 -11.08 -5.18 0.76
N ASN A 97 -11.82 -4.16 0.32
CA ASN A 97 -11.26 -2.82 0.13
C ASN A 97 -10.80 -2.21 1.46
N PHE A 98 -11.58 -2.44 2.52
CA PHE A 98 -11.25 -1.95 3.86
C PHE A 98 -9.94 -2.56 4.34
N VAL A 99 -9.74 -3.86 4.11
CA VAL A 99 -8.48 -4.53 4.47
C VAL A 99 -7.31 -3.91 3.70
N ASN A 100 -7.48 -3.62 2.42
CA ASN A 100 -6.43 -2.99 1.63
C ASN A 100 -6.07 -1.59 2.16
N VAL A 101 -7.09 -0.81 2.56
CA VAL A 101 -6.87 0.52 3.12
C VAL A 101 -6.15 0.45 4.46
N ILE A 102 -6.56 -0.48 5.32
CA ILE A 102 -5.90 -0.68 6.61
C ILE A 102 -4.44 -1.09 6.42
N ALA A 103 -4.18 -1.98 5.46
CA ALA A 103 -2.83 -2.39 5.15
C ALA A 103 -1.97 -1.21 4.72
N PHE A 104 -2.53 -0.30 3.93
CA PHE A 104 -1.82 0.91 3.53
C PHE A 104 -1.48 1.79 4.74
N ALA A 105 -2.42 1.91 5.67
CA ALA A 105 -2.17 2.65 6.91
C ALA A 105 -1.03 2.03 7.72
N PHE A 106 -0.94 0.70 7.76
CA PHE A 106 0.19 0.02 8.40
C PHE A 106 1.51 0.29 7.70
N VAL A 107 1.52 0.25 6.37
CA VAL A 107 2.71 0.57 5.58
C VAL A 107 3.18 1.99 5.89
N PHE A 108 2.25 2.93 5.91
CA PHE A 108 2.53 4.32 6.24
C PHE A 108 3.11 4.43 7.66
N GLY A 109 2.47 3.77 8.63
CA GLY A 109 2.91 3.79 10.02
C GLY A 109 4.31 3.21 10.22
N ILE A 110 4.60 2.08 9.56
CA ILE A 110 5.92 1.45 9.63
C ILE A 110 6.97 2.38 9.04
N THR A 111 6.67 3.00 7.92
CA THR A 111 7.58 3.94 7.25
C THR A 111 7.89 5.12 8.16
N GLU A 112 6.86 5.76 8.72
CA GLU A 112 7.04 6.90 9.62
C GLU A 112 7.83 6.53 10.85
N SER A 113 7.52 5.39 11.45
CA SER A 113 8.22 4.91 12.64
C SER A 113 9.70 4.68 12.35
N THR A 114 10.01 4.07 11.21
CA THR A 114 11.38 3.79 10.82
C THR A 114 12.16 5.08 10.55
N VAL A 115 11.56 6.01 9.80
CA VAL A 115 12.20 7.31 9.51
C VAL A 115 12.43 8.09 10.79
N LYS A 116 11.45 8.10 11.68
CA LYS A 116 11.57 8.79 12.97
C LYS A 116 12.72 8.24 13.80
N LYS A 117 12.85 6.93 13.86
CA LYS A 117 13.96 6.29 14.58
C LYS A 117 15.31 6.72 14.03
N HIS A 118 15.44 6.76 12.72
CA HIS A 118 16.69 7.17 12.08
C HIS A 118 16.99 8.65 12.32
N THR A 119 15.97 9.51 12.19
CA THR A 119 16.18 10.95 12.41
C THR A 119 16.47 11.28 13.85
N GLU A 120 15.80 10.63 14.79
CA GLU A 120 16.05 10.84 16.22
C GLU A 120 17.44 10.34 16.60
N GLY A 121 17.84 9.19 16.05
CA GLY A 121 19.17 8.65 16.32
C GLY A 121 20.29 9.51 15.76
N SER A 122 20.10 10.08 14.56
CA SER A 122 21.12 10.92 13.94
C SER A 122 21.13 12.34 14.48
N ASP A 123 20.01 12.79 15.04
CA ASP A 123 19.86 14.16 15.54
C ASP A 123 20.15 14.28 17.03
N GLU A 124 20.39 13.18 17.68
CA GLU A 124 20.73 13.18 19.09
C GLU A 124 22.12 13.77 19.33
N PRO A 125 22.35 14.44 20.41
CA PRO A 125 21.36 14.92 21.39
C PRO A 125 20.80 16.26 21.00
N ARG A 126 19.58 16.44 21.23
CA ARG A 126 18.98 17.72 20.91
C ARG A 126 18.29 18.34 22.03
#